data_2f651951b7c963640a829ca1cd1f5d80
#
_entry.id   2f651951b7c963640a829ca1cd1f5d80
#
_cell.length_a   1.000
_cell.length_b   1.000
_cell.length_c   1.000
_cell.angle_alpha   90.00
_cell.angle_beta   90.00
_cell.angle_gamma   90.00
#
_symmetry.space_group_name_H-M   'P 1'
#
loop_
_entity.id
_entity.type
_entity.pdbx_description
1 polymer ?
#
loop_
_entity_poly.entity_id
_entity_poly.type
_entity_poly.pdbx_seq_one_letter_code
_entity_poly.pdbx_strand_id
1 'polypeptide(L)'
;EKIENNKENXQFGSEKKQYSREELVAYIANAKVDIALTKQYRFVIDFRGALIGLIDLFDYTTESAGVGVIITKKYRNKGFAKEALEILINYAFFTLEIDHLHARIRKNNLFSIRLFNSCGFALQSERLGFQYFIKLAQK
;
A
#
# COMPACT_ATOMS: atom_id res chain seq x y z
N GLU A 1 -10.53 13.14 -10.84
CA GLU A 1 -10.14 13.07 -10.65
C GLU A 1 -9.62 12.96 -10.12
N LYS A 2 -10.34 13.37 -9.92
CA LYS A 2 -9.29 12.96 -9.95
C LYS A 2 -8.60 13.01 -8.72
N ILE A 3 -7.69 12.31 -8.65
CA ILE A 3 -7.11 12.14 -7.41
C ILE A 3 -6.06 13.12 -7.10
N GLU A 4 -5.73 13.93 -8.03
CA GLU A 4 -4.73 14.92 -7.72
C GLU A 4 -5.17 15.78 -6.58
N ASN A 5 -6.43 15.79 -6.28
CA ASN A 5 -6.84 16.51 -5.11
C ASN A 5 -6.24 15.95 -3.87
N ASN A 6 -5.62 14.84 -4.00
CA ASN A 6 -5.05 14.22 -2.86
C ASN A 6 -3.87 14.96 -2.30
N LYS A 7 -3.34 15.89 -3.03
CA LYS A 7 -2.34 16.73 -2.42
C LYS A 7 -2.91 17.49 -1.25
N GLU A 8 -4.16 17.85 -1.34
CA GLU A 8 -4.80 18.46 -0.22
C GLU A 8 -5.01 17.48 0.89
N ASN A 9 -5.23 16.26 0.54
CA ASN A 9 -5.44 15.25 1.56
C ASN A 9 -4.15 14.98 2.33
N UNK A 10 -3.21 15.11 1.74
CA UNK A 10 -2.23 14.91 2.24
C UNK A 10 -1.97 15.61 3.19
N GLN A 11 -2.26 16.72 3.10
CA GLN A 11 -2.05 17.64 4.14
C GLN A 11 -2.74 17.19 5.40
N PHE A 12 -3.90 16.64 5.25
CA PHE A 12 -4.63 16.20 6.40
C PHE A 12 -3.96 15.04 7.09
N GLY A 13 -3.33 14.18 6.31
CA GLY A 13 -2.77 13.02 6.90
C GLY A 13 -1.43 13.26 7.53
N SER A 14 -0.78 14.31 7.14
CA SER A 14 0.56 14.57 7.59
C SER A 14 1.46 13.39 7.37
N GLU A 15 1.11 12.57 6.40
CA GLU A 15 1.88 11.38 6.13
C GLU A 15 2.53 11.43 4.78
N LYS A 16 2.71 12.58 4.27
CA LYS A 16 3.34 12.72 2.99
C LYS A 16 4.80 12.34 3.07
N LYS A 17 5.21 11.48 2.17
CA LYS A 17 6.59 11.05 2.10
C LYS A 17 7.11 11.28 0.71
N GLN A 18 8.34 11.73 0.63
CA GLN A 18 8.95 11.98 -0.66
C GLN A 18 10.28 11.24 -0.71
N TYR A 19 10.51 10.51 -1.78
CA TYR A 19 11.68 9.68 -1.90
C TYR A 19 12.61 10.24 -2.93
N SER A 20 13.92 10.15 -2.67
CA SER A 20 14.90 10.76 -3.52
C SER A 20 14.87 10.23 -4.91
N ARG A 21 14.54 8.96 -5.03
CA ARG A 21 14.50 8.40 -6.32
C ARG A 21 13.28 8.92 -7.04
N GLU A 22 13.47 9.68 -8.04
CA GLU A 22 12.43 10.15 -8.94
C GLU A 22 11.31 10.92 -8.29
N GLU A 23 11.56 11.44 -7.12
CA GLU A 23 10.55 12.29 -6.54
C GLU A 23 9.21 11.59 -6.33
N LEU A 24 9.30 10.34 -5.99
CA LEU A 24 8.10 9.59 -5.66
C LEU A 24 7.47 10.14 -4.40
N VAL A 25 6.17 10.31 -4.42
CA VAL A 25 5.44 10.79 -3.26
C VAL A 25 4.30 9.83 -2.96
N ALA A 26 4.18 9.46 -1.72
CA ALA A 26 3.03 8.66 -1.28
C ALA A 26 2.43 9.34 -0.06
N TYR A 27 1.11 9.46 -0.05
CA TYR A 27 0.47 10.12 1.05
C TYR A 27 -0.96 9.63 1.21
N ILE A 28 -1.52 9.91 2.37
CA ILE A 28 -2.85 9.42 2.71
C ILE A 28 -3.91 10.21 1.97
N ALA A 29 -4.74 9.52 1.21
CA ALA A 29 -5.76 10.17 0.41
C ALA A 29 -7.01 10.50 1.18
N ASN A 30 -7.32 9.73 2.20
CA ASN A 30 -8.56 9.92 2.96
C ASN A 30 -8.25 10.13 4.42
N ALA A 31 -7.39 11.08 4.69
CA ALA A 31 -6.91 11.26 6.04
C ALA A 31 -7.97 11.69 7.03
N LYS A 32 -9.01 12.35 6.54
CA LYS A 32 -10.03 12.80 7.46
C LYS A 32 -10.97 11.71 7.90
N VAL A 33 -10.94 10.59 7.21
CA VAL A 33 -11.87 9.52 7.52
C VAL A 33 -11.29 8.67 8.62
N ASP A 34 -12.09 8.41 9.65
CA ASP A 34 -11.65 7.60 10.76
C ASP A 34 -11.50 6.16 10.32
N ILE A 35 -10.32 5.62 10.41
CA ILE A 35 -10.09 4.25 9.99
C ILE A 35 -10.87 3.26 10.84
N ALA A 36 -11.14 3.61 12.08
CA ALA A 36 -11.91 2.72 12.94
C ALA A 36 -13.32 2.52 12.38
N LEU A 37 -13.85 3.52 11.69
CA LEU A 37 -15.16 3.39 11.09
C LEU A 37 -15.11 2.73 9.74
N THR A 38 -14.18 3.15 8.89
CA THR A 38 -14.12 2.61 7.52
C THR A 38 -13.27 1.37 7.43
N LYS A 39 -12.36 1.18 8.37
CA LYS A 39 -11.43 0.05 8.37
C LYS A 39 -10.55 0.06 7.14
N GLN A 40 -10.28 1.24 6.65
CA GLN A 40 -9.52 1.38 5.43
C GLN A 40 -8.72 2.67 5.41
N TYR A 41 -7.45 2.58 5.02
CA TYR A 41 -6.61 3.71 4.69
C TYR A 41 -6.24 3.57 3.23
N ARG A 42 -6.33 4.66 2.49
CA ARG A 42 -5.94 4.65 1.10
C ARG A 42 -4.85 5.68 0.87
N PHE A 43 -3.78 5.26 0.21
CA PHE A 43 -2.68 6.13 -0.14
C PHE A 43 -2.64 6.29 -1.65
N VAL A 44 -2.25 7.48 -2.08
CA VAL A 44 -2.09 7.77 -3.49
C VAL A 44 -0.61 7.77 -3.81
N ILE A 45 -0.24 7.19 -4.93
CA ILE A 45 1.14 7.20 -5.39
C ILE A 45 1.24 8.23 -6.49
N ASP A 46 2.04 9.24 -6.26
CA ASP A 46 2.17 10.37 -7.17
C ASP A 46 3.63 10.53 -7.55
N PHE A 47 3.88 10.61 -8.85
CA PHE A 47 5.22 10.82 -9.34
C PHE A 47 5.22 12.09 -10.17
N ARG A 48 5.89 13.13 -9.66
CA ARG A 48 6.02 14.41 -10.34
C ARG A 48 4.67 14.97 -10.78
N GLY A 49 3.68 14.87 -9.89
CA GLY A 49 2.37 15.41 -10.19
C GLY A 49 1.45 14.49 -10.94
N ALA A 50 1.93 13.33 -11.35
CA ALA A 50 1.11 12.37 -12.07
C ALA A 50 0.66 11.27 -11.12
N LEU A 51 -0.62 10.99 -11.11
CA LEU A 51 -1.13 9.89 -10.33
C LEU A 51 -0.77 8.60 -11.01
N ILE A 52 0.02 7.77 -10.37
CA ILE A 52 0.45 6.54 -11.00
C ILE A 52 -0.07 5.30 -10.30
N GLY A 53 -0.69 5.43 -9.15
CA GLY A 53 -1.23 4.24 -8.51
C GLY A 53 -1.88 4.55 -7.18
N LEU A 54 -2.41 3.49 -6.59
CA LEU A 54 -3.04 3.53 -5.28
C LEU A 54 -2.55 2.35 -4.47
N ILE A 55 -2.50 2.53 -3.17
CA ILE A 55 -2.16 1.43 -2.30
C ILE A 55 -3.03 1.57 -1.05
N ASP A 56 -3.61 0.46 -0.60
CA ASP A 56 -4.61 0.46 0.46
C ASP A 56 -4.24 -0.45 1.59
N LEU A 57 -4.63 -0.02 2.80
CA LEU A 57 -4.84 -0.94 3.91
C LEU A 57 -6.34 -1.09 4.08
N PHE A 58 -6.82 -2.31 4.19
CA PHE A 58 -8.25 -2.53 4.35
C PHE A 58 -8.48 -3.61 5.41
N ASP A 59 -9.72 -3.75 5.81
CA ASP A 59 -10.10 -4.70 6.86
C ASP A 59 -9.24 -4.56 8.10
N TYR A 60 -9.01 -3.32 8.48
CA TYR A 60 -8.15 -3.01 9.60
C TYR A 60 -8.72 -3.51 10.91
N THR A 61 -7.89 -4.17 11.68
CA THR A 61 -8.18 -4.46 13.08
C THR A 61 -6.95 -4.04 13.87
N THR A 62 -7.00 -4.16 15.17
CA THR A 62 -5.82 -3.82 15.95
C THR A 62 -4.69 -4.80 15.74
N GLU A 63 -4.97 -5.93 15.10
CA GLU A 63 -3.95 -6.95 14.89
C GLU A 63 -3.50 -7.09 13.46
N SER A 64 -4.34 -6.77 12.51
CA SER A 64 -4.02 -7.07 11.13
C SER A 64 -4.69 -6.12 10.16
N ALA A 65 -4.20 -6.14 8.93
CA ALA A 65 -4.85 -5.42 7.85
C ALA A 65 -4.48 -6.08 6.55
N GLY A 66 -5.35 -5.93 5.56
CA GLY A 66 -5.05 -6.37 4.21
C GLY A 66 -4.38 -5.26 3.43
N VAL A 67 -3.64 -5.64 2.42
CA VAL A 67 -2.94 -4.67 1.57
C VAL A 67 -3.30 -4.91 0.12
N GLY A 68 -3.65 -3.85 -0.59
CA GLY A 68 -3.88 -3.91 -2.03
C GLY A 68 -3.07 -2.86 -2.73
N VAL A 69 -2.63 -3.15 -3.94
CA VAL A 69 -1.82 -2.22 -4.74
C VAL A 69 -2.34 -2.21 -6.16
N ILE A 70 -2.49 -1.02 -6.71
CA ILE A 70 -2.78 -0.86 -8.12
C ILE A 70 -1.79 0.17 -8.66
N ILE A 71 -1.11 -0.17 -9.75
CA ILE A 71 -0.23 0.79 -10.37
C ILE A 71 -0.39 0.69 -11.88
N THR A 72 -0.39 1.82 -12.55
CA THR A 72 -0.60 1.81 -13.99
C THR A 72 0.56 1.09 -14.66
N LYS A 73 0.25 0.37 -15.72
CA LYS A 73 1.24 -0.45 -16.39
C LYS A 73 2.48 0.30 -16.78
N LYS A 74 2.31 1.49 -17.26
CA LYS A 74 3.40 2.32 -17.72
C LYS A 74 4.46 2.54 -16.64
N TYR A 75 4.07 2.49 -15.37
CA TYR A 75 4.99 2.78 -14.27
C TYR A 75 5.42 1.54 -13.51
N ARG A 76 5.10 0.36 -14.02
CA ARG A 76 5.52 -0.87 -13.37
C ARG A 76 6.99 -1.16 -13.65
N ASN A 77 7.58 -1.95 -12.78
CA ASN A 77 8.97 -2.40 -12.93
C ASN A 77 9.99 -1.27 -12.91
N LYS A 78 9.64 -0.20 -12.22
CA LYS A 78 10.54 0.92 -12.06
C LYS A 78 10.84 1.20 -10.60
N GLY A 79 10.34 0.35 -9.70
CA GLY A 79 10.60 0.52 -8.29
C GLY A 79 9.59 1.35 -7.55
N PHE A 80 8.64 1.97 -8.24
CA PHE A 80 7.69 2.85 -7.56
C PHE A 80 6.76 2.09 -6.63
N ALA A 81 6.24 0.96 -7.11
CA ALA A 81 5.32 0.19 -6.29
C ALA A 81 6.02 -0.37 -5.07
N LYS A 82 7.26 -0.79 -5.22
CA LYS A 82 7.98 -1.34 -4.10
C LYS A 82 8.24 -0.27 -3.05
N GLU A 83 8.63 0.92 -3.47
CA GLU A 83 8.83 2.00 -2.51
C GLU A 83 7.54 2.34 -1.79
N ALA A 84 6.43 2.39 -2.53
CA ALA A 84 5.15 2.71 -1.91
C ALA A 84 4.74 1.61 -0.92
N LEU A 85 4.93 0.36 -1.32
CA LEU A 85 4.57 -0.72 -0.43
C LEU A 85 5.43 -0.71 0.83
N GLU A 86 6.70 -0.39 0.71
CA GLU A 86 7.56 -0.32 1.88
C GLU A 86 7.14 0.82 2.81
N ILE A 87 6.69 1.94 2.25
CA ILE A 87 6.16 3.01 3.09
C ILE A 87 4.95 2.52 3.88
N LEU A 88 4.06 1.85 3.17
CA LEU A 88 2.85 1.37 3.82
C LEU A 88 3.15 0.34 4.89
N ILE A 89 4.08 -0.56 4.62
CA ILE A 89 4.47 -1.56 5.60
C ILE A 89 4.99 -0.89 6.87
N ASN A 90 5.85 0.10 6.71
CA ASN A 90 6.38 0.79 7.86
C ASN A 90 5.29 1.54 8.63
N TYR A 91 4.39 2.17 7.90
CA TYR A 91 3.29 2.85 8.55
C TYR A 91 2.43 1.87 9.36
N ALA A 92 2.14 0.73 8.76
CA ALA A 92 1.30 -0.25 9.43
C ALA A 92 1.97 -0.80 10.68
N PHE A 93 3.24 -1.13 10.60
CA PHE A 93 3.89 -1.77 11.73
C PHE A 93 4.33 -0.78 12.80
N PHE A 94 4.78 0.41 12.40
CA PHE A 94 5.34 1.34 13.38
C PHE A 94 4.36 2.39 13.84
N THR A 95 3.46 2.83 12.97
CA THR A 95 2.50 3.85 13.37
C THR A 95 1.21 3.23 13.85
N LEU A 96 0.67 2.28 13.11
CA LEU A 96 -0.56 1.62 13.53
C LEU A 96 -0.30 0.47 14.49
N GLU A 97 0.91 -0.01 14.54
CA GLU A 97 1.33 -1.04 15.50
C GLU A 97 0.54 -2.34 15.33
N ILE A 98 0.18 -2.68 14.12
CA ILE A 98 -0.49 -3.95 13.89
C ILE A 98 0.54 -5.06 13.82
N ASP A 99 0.07 -6.29 14.00
CA ASP A 99 0.95 -7.44 14.12
C ASP A 99 1.29 -8.08 12.79
N HIS A 100 0.36 -8.05 11.85
CA HIS A 100 0.66 -8.65 10.56
C HIS A 100 -0.19 -8.05 9.45
N LEU A 101 0.33 -8.17 8.25
CA LEU A 101 -0.34 -7.75 7.03
C LEU A 101 -0.61 -8.97 6.17
N HIS A 102 -1.70 -8.93 5.42
CA HIS A 102 -2.00 -10.02 4.50
C HIS A 102 -2.41 -9.45 3.16
N ALA A 103 -2.28 -10.28 2.14
CA ALA A 103 -2.64 -9.88 0.79
C ALA A 103 -3.22 -11.07 0.04
N ARG A 104 -4.22 -10.80 -0.77
CA ARG A 104 -4.80 -11.81 -1.62
C ARG A 104 -4.54 -11.41 -3.06
N ILE A 105 -3.85 -12.27 -3.80
CA ILE A 105 -3.37 -11.93 -5.14
C ILE A 105 -3.79 -13.04 -6.09
N ARG A 106 -4.36 -12.66 -7.24
CA ARG A 106 -4.68 -13.67 -8.24
C ARG A 106 -3.41 -14.37 -8.66
N LYS A 107 -3.48 -15.68 -8.82
CA LYS A 107 -2.26 -16.42 -9.10
C LYS A 107 -1.64 -16.08 -10.44
N ASN A 108 -2.39 -15.46 -11.35
CA ASN A 108 -1.80 -15.04 -12.61
C ASN A 108 -1.29 -13.59 -12.58
N ASN A 109 -1.40 -12.92 -11.46
CA ASN A 109 -0.91 -11.55 -11.36
C ASN A 109 0.55 -11.57 -10.92
N LEU A 110 1.43 -11.82 -11.89
CA LEU A 110 2.83 -12.01 -11.56
C LEU A 110 3.50 -10.75 -11.05
N PHE A 111 3.05 -9.60 -11.54
CA PHE A 111 3.61 -8.35 -11.05
C PHE A 111 3.42 -8.21 -9.53
N SER A 112 2.20 -8.43 -9.08
CA SER A 112 1.93 -8.30 -7.65
C SER A 112 2.61 -9.37 -6.83
N ILE A 113 2.65 -10.60 -7.35
CA ILE A 113 3.32 -11.68 -6.61
C ILE A 113 4.79 -11.35 -6.41
N ARG A 114 5.47 -10.89 -7.46
CA ARG A 114 6.87 -10.52 -7.31
C ARG A 114 7.03 -9.35 -6.36
N LEU A 115 6.14 -8.38 -6.47
CA LEU A 115 6.22 -7.20 -5.63
C LEU A 115 6.11 -7.57 -4.16
N PHE A 116 5.08 -8.34 -3.81
CA PHE A 116 4.88 -8.67 -2.40
C PHE A 116 5.99 -9.57 -1.88
N ASN A 117 6.44 -10.53 -2.71
CA ASN A 117 7.59 -11.34 -2.29
C ASN A 117 8.81 -10.48 -2.04
N SER A 118 9.05 -9.49 -2.87
CA SER A 118 10.25 -8.68 -2.70
C SER A 118 10.19 -7.81 -1.45
N CYS A 119 8.99 -7.61 -0.91
CA CYS A 119 8.83 -6.83 0.30
C CYS A 119 8.66 -7.70 1.54
N GLY A 120 8.94 -8.98 1.42
CA GLY A 120 8.99 -9.84 2.59
C GLY A 120 7.72 -10.58 2.91
N PHE A 121 6.71 -10.51 2.05
CA PHE A 121 5.52 -11.31 2.26
C PHE A 121 5.81 -12.75 1.85
N ALA A 122 5.24 -13.69 2.59
CA ALA A 122 5.43 -15.11 2.32
C ALA A 122 4.09 -15.74 1.92
N LEU A 123 4.15 -16.63 0.95
CA LEU A 123 2.96 -17.35 0.53
C LEU A 123 2.49 -18.25 1.65
N GLN A 124 1.22 -18.17 1.98
CA GLN A 124 0.65 -18.93 3.07
C GLN A 124 -0.27 -20.02 2.57
N SER A 125 -1.06 -19.76 1.55
CA SER A 125 -1.98 -20.74 1.02
C SER A 125 -2.44 -20.31 -0.36
N GLU A 126 -3.11 -21.22 -1.04
CA GLU A 126 -3.65 -20.96 -2.36
C GLU A 126 -5.02 -21.58 -2.43
N ARG A 127 -5.97 -20.85 -3.01
CA ARG A 127 -7.32 -21.33 -3.04
C ARG A 127 -8.13 -20.59 -4.09
N LEU A 128 -8.85 -21.34 -4.91
CA LEU A 128 -9.78 -20.76 -5.88
C LEU A 128 -9.15 -19.69 -6.77
N GLY A 129 -7.91 -19.93 -7.20
CA GLY A 129 -7.25 -19.03 -8.14
C GLY A 129 -6.56 -17.86 -7.49
N PHE A 130 -6.54 -17.78 -6.16
CA PHE A 130 -5.86 -16.74 -5.43
C PHE A 130 -4.76 -17.30 -4.58
N GLN A 131 -3.72 -16.52 -4.41
CA GLN A 131 -2.66 -16.83 -3.46
C GLN A 131 -2.77 -15.87 -2.30
N TYR A 132 -2.57 -16.39 -1.11
CA TYR A 132 -2.69 -15.60 0.12
C TYR A 132 -1.33 -15.47 0.76
N PHE A 133 -0.94 -14.23 1.00
CA PHE A 133 0.39 -13.91 1.51
C PHE A 133 0.28 -13.25 2.87
N ILE A 134 1.32 -13.38 3.67
CA ILE A 134 1.34 -12.79 5.00
C ILE A 134 2.72 -12.23 5.27
N LYS A 135 2.76 -11.14 6.02
CA LYS A 135 4.00 -10.57 6.52
C LYS A 135 3.81 -10.22 7.98
N LEU A 136 4.68 -10.75 8.83
CA LEU A 136 4.61 -10.50 10.26
C LEU A 136 5.48 -9.32 10.62
N ALA A 137 5.04 -8.54 11.60
CA ALA A 137 5.86 -7.46 12.11
C ALA A 137 7.06 -8.05 12.81
N GLN A 138 8.20 -7.39 12.68
CA GLN A 138 9.40 -7.80 13.38
C GLN A 138 9.48 -7.02 14.67
N LYS A 139 9.44 -7.71 15.77
CA LYS A 139 9.42 -7.08 17.08
C LYS A 139 10.75 -7.12 17.79
#